data_9014d290e8e91f5cb8be6fa9d9cdc4de
#
_entry.id   9014d290e8e91f5cb8be6fa9d9cdc4de
#
_cell.length_a   1.000
_cell.length_b   1.000
_cell.length_c   1.000
_cell.angle_alpha   90.00
_cell.angle_beta   90.00
_cell.angle_gamma   90.00
#
_symmetry.space_group_name_H-M   'P 1'
#
loop_
_entity.id
_entity.type
_entity.pdbx_description
1 polymer ?
#
loop_
_entity_poly.entity_id
_entity_poly.type
_entity_poly.pdbx_seq_one_letter_code
_entity_poly.pdbx_strand_id
1 'polypeptide(L)'
;MRSPVDAPCVWITTLRADGSPHTTPVWFVATGDTFWVASAATNVKVRNALADDRVSLAIDGSGADPHVAQGNVVVHHDIAGFPDVVSLFMQKYDGWNLLDATVDGARVLLEISIERWLLGGP
;
A
#
# COMPACT_ATOMS: atom_id res chain seq x y z
N MET A 1 0.79 15.67 -17.33
CA MET A 1 1.41 15.14 -16.09
C MET A 1 0.59 13.98 -15.58
N ARG A 2 1.23 12.89 -15.28
CA ARG A 2 0.54 11.70 -14.77
C ARG A 2 0.21 11.90 -13.30
N SER A 3 -1.02 11.55 -12.90
CA SER A 3 -1.38 11.53 -11.49
C SER A 3 -0.60 10.44 -10.76
N PRO A 4 -0.16 10.67 -9.51
CA PRO A 4 0.56 9.64 -8.74
C PRO A 4 -0.25 8.35 -8.57
N VAL A 5 -1.58 8.44 -8.56
CA VAL A 5 -2.43 7.25 -8.40
C VAL A 5 -2.38 6.31 -9.62
N ASP A 6 -1.88 6.79 -10.76
CA ASP A 6 -1.75 5.96 -11.98
C ASP A 6 -0.41 5.22 -12.03
N ALA A 7 0.49 5.45 -11.10
CA ALA A 7 1.76 4.75 -11.05
C ALA A 7 1.55 3.25 -10.84
N PRO A 8 2.40 2.38 -11.43
CA PRO A 8 2.24 0.93 -11.31
C PRO A 8 2.56 0.39 -9.92
N CYS A 9 3.38 1.08 -9.15
CA CYS A 9 3.72 0.65 -7.79
C CYS A 9 4.08 1.85 -6.92
N VAL A 10 4.08 1.60 -5.62
CA VAL A 10 4.55 2.54 -4.62
C VAL A 10 5.56 1.80 -3.73
N TRP A 11 6.59 2.52 -3.29
CA TRP A 11 7.53 1.99 -2.30
C TRP A 11 6.99 2.33 -0.93
N ILE A 12 6.74 1.29 -0.13
CA ILE A 12 6.22 1.45 1.23
C ILE A 12 7.33 1.17 2.24
N THR A 13 7.47 2.06 3.21
CA THR A 13 8.39 1.89 4.33
C THR A 13 7.60 1.70 5.61
N THR A 14 7.86 0.60 6.30
CA THR A 14 7.33 0.30 7.64
C THR A 14 8.50 0.18 8.60
N LEU A 15 8.22 0.16 9.90
CA LEU A 15 9.26 0.12 10.93
C LEU A 15 9.27 -1.23 11.64
N ARG A 16 10.46 -1.84 11.70
CA ARG A 16 10.67 -3.04 12.50
C ARG A 16 10.62 -2.72 13.99
N ALA A 17 10.57 -3.77 14.84
CA ALA A 17 10.48 -3.61 16.29
C ALA A 17 11.65 -2.80 16.87
N ASP A 18 12.83 -2.87 16.25
CA ASP A 18 14.01 -2.10 16.68
C ASP A 18 14.05 -0.68 16.09
N GLY A 19 13.01 -0.28 15.38
CA GLY A 19 12.92 1.03 14.74
C GLY A 19 13.60 1.14 13.39
N SER A 20 14.23 0.07 12.90
CA SER A 20 14.88 0.12 11.59
C SER A 20 13.83 0.06 10.46
N PRO A 21 14.07 0.78 9.35
CA PRO A 21 13.11 0.81 8.24
C PRO A 21 13.18 -0.45 7.39
N HIS A 22 12.02 -0.84 6.86
CA HIS A 22 11.87 -1.93 5.89
C HIS A 22 11.10 -1.35 4.70
N THR A 23 11.70 -1.36 3.52
CA THR A 23 11.13 -0.72 2.33
C THR A 23 11.03 -1.72 1.18
N THR A 24 9.84 -1.83 0.59
CA THR A 24 9.58 -2.69 -0.56
C THR A 24 8.64 -2.00 -1.54
N PRO A 25 8.72 -2.34 -2.86
CA PRO A 25 7.71 -1.90 -3.80
C PRO A 25 6.47 -2.78 -3.69
N VAL A 26 5.30 -2.16 -3.83
CA VAL A 26 4.03 -2.88 -3.75
C VAL A 26 3.05 -2.33 -4.78
N TRP A 27 2.07 -3.14 -5.16
CA TRP A 27 0.94 -2.71 -5.94
C TRP A 27 -0.06 -1.99 -5.04
N PHE A 28 -0.75 -1.01 -5.59
CA PHE A 28 -1.66 -0.19 -4.80
C PHE A 28 -2.81 0.34 -5.63
N VAL A 29 -3.90 0.70 -4.96
CA VAL A 29 -4.95 1.55 -5.51
C VAL A 29 -5.20 2.68 -4.50
N ALA A 30 -5.76 3.78 -4.99
CA ALA A 30 -6.05 4.94 -4.14
C ALA A 30 -7.52 5.33 -4.27
N THR A 31 -8.11 5.69 -3.13
CA THR A 31 -9.46 6.24 -3.04
C THR A 31 -9.39 7.50 -2.19
N GLY A 32 -9.47 8.69 -2.82
CA GLY A 32 -9.30 9.94 -2.10
C GLY A 32 -7.90 10.03 -1.46
N ASP A 33 -7.86 10.26 -0.16
CA ASP A 33 -6.61 10.37 0.60
C ASP A 33 -6.15 9.03 1.18
N THR A 34 -6.72 7.93 0.72
CA THR A 34 -6.40 6.60 1.23
C THR A 34 -5.72 5.79 0.15
N PHE A 35 -4.56 5.21 0.50
CA PHE A 35 -3.87 4.23 -0.34
C PHE A 35 -4.12 2.84 0.21
N TRP A 36 -4.40 1.90 -0.68
CA TRP A 36 -4.69 0.51 -0.32
C TRP A 36 -3.61 -0.39 -0.91
N VAL A 37 -3.04 -1.22 -0.07
CA VAL A 37 -2.00 -2.18 -0.45
C VAL A 37 -2.46 -3.57 -0.04
N ALA A 38 -2.33 -4.55 -0.91
CA ALA A 38 -2.61 -5.94 -0.58
C ALA A 38 -1.29 -6.68 -0.39
N SER A 39 -1.21 -7.49 0.64
CA SER A 39 0.01 -8.22 0.98
C SER A 39 -0.35 -9.59 1.54
N ALA A 40 0.54 -10.56 1.31
CA ALA A 40 0.43 -11.85 2.02
C ALA A 40 0.46 -11.60 3.53
N ALA A 41 -0.42 -12.26 4.27
CA ALA A 41 -0.60 -12.01 5.70
C ALA A 41 0.67 -12.26 6.53
N THR A 42 1.58 -13.08 6.01
CA THR A 42 2.83 -13.46 6.70
C THR A 42 4.01 -12.54 6.39
N ASN A 43 3.84 -11.54 5.52
CA ASN A 43 4.93 -10.65 5.14
C ASN A 43 5.39 -9.78 6.31
N VAL A 44 6.69 -9.43 6.27
CA VAL A 44 7.32 -8.59 7.31
C VAL A 44 6.61 -7.25 7.45
N LYS A 45 6.21 -6.63 6.33
CA LYS A 45 5.52 -5.34 6.37
C LYS A 45 4.19 -5.39 7.12
N VAL A 46 3.49 -6.53 7.08
CA VAL A 46 2.24 -6.71 7.81
C VAL A 46 2.50 -6.78 9.31
N ARG A 47 3.50 -7.57 9.71
CA ARG A 47 3.89 -7.66 11.11
C ARG A 47 4.34 -6.29 11.66
N ASN A 48 5.11 -5.55 10.86
CA ASN A 48 5.55 -4.21 11.23
C ASN A 48 4.35 -3.27 11.42
N ALA A 49 3.41 -3.30 10.49
CA ALA A 49 2.22 -2.44 10.52
C ALA A 49 1.33 -2.72 11.72
N LEU A 50 1.23 -3.98 12.14
CA LEU A 50 0.46 -4.36 13.33
C LEU A 50 1.09 -3.83 14.61
N ALA A 51 2.42 -3.72 14.66
CA ALA A 51 3.15 -3.25 15.84
C ALA A 51 3.33 -1.73 15.86
N ASP A 52 3.47 -1.10 14.70
CA ASP A 52 3.70 0.34 14.56
C ASP A 52 3.01 0.81 13.28
N ASP A 53 2.01 1.66 13.43
CA ASP A 53 1.15 2.07 12.31
C ASP A 53 1.75 3.16 11.44
N ARG A 54 2.96 3.65 11.74
CA ARG A 54 3.60 4.70 10.95
C ARG A 54 4.17 4.12 9.66
N VAL A 55 3.84 4.77 8.53
CA VAL A 55 4.34 4.36 7.22
C VAL A 55 4.74 5.59 6.41
N SER A 56 5.64 5.37 5.46
CA SER A 56 5.88 6.34 4.41
C SER A 56 5.74 5.68 3.05
N LEU A 57 5.33 6.48 2.06
CA LEU A 57 5.11 6.05 0.70
C LEU A 57 5.92 6.93 -0.23
N ALA A 58 6.56 6.31 -1.23
CA ALA A 58 7.27 7.05 -2.27
C ALA A 58 6.83 6.52 -3.64
N ILE A 59 6.43 7.43 -4.50
CA ILE A 59 5.97 7.15 -5.85
C ILE A 59 6.90 7.86 -6.82
N ASP A 60 7.19 7.21 -7.94
CA ASP A 60 8.13 7.65 -8.97
C ASP A 60 9.58 7.44 -8.58
N GLY A 61 10.22 6.50 -9.24
CA GLY A 61 11.62 6.17 -9.00
C GLY A 61 12.62 7.03 -9.74
N SER A 62 12.17 7.97 -10.61
CA SER A 62 13.10 8.80 -11.41
C SER A 62 13.66 9.97 -10.63
N GLY A 63 12.97 10.42 -9.59
CA GLY A 63 13.32 11.64 -8.87
C GLY A 63 12.95 12.94 -9.60
N ALA A 64 12.41 12.83 -10.82
CA ALA A 64 12.03 14.00 -11.60
C ALA A 64 10.66 14.56 -11.20
N ASP A 65 9.77 13.69 -10.75
CA ASP A 65 8.40 14.06 -10.33
C ASP A 65 8.03 13.23 -9.11
N PRO A 66 8.75 13.40 -7.99
CA PRO A 66 8.53 12.55 -6.82
C PRO A 66 7.28 12.93 -6.04
N HIS A 67 6.60 11.91 -5.55
CA HIS A 67 5.49 12.07 -4.62
C HIS A 67 5.82 11.25 -3.38
N VAL A 68 5.99 11.89 -2.24
CA VAL A 68 6.35 11.23 -0.97
C VAL A 68 5.38 11.66 0.11
N ALA A 69 4.82 10.70 0.80
CA ALA A 69 3.81 10.95 1.83
C ALA A 69 4.11 10.17 3.09
N GLN A 70 3.60 10.67 4.19
CA GLN A 70 3.57 9.96 5.47
C GLN A 70 2.12 9.70 5.86
N GLY A 71 1.90 8.57 6.50
CA GLY A 71 0.56 8.20 6.94
C GLY A 71 0.56 7.14 8.01
N ASN A 72 -0.64 6.66 8.29
CA ASN A 72 -0.88 5.61 9.26
C ASN A 72 -1.62 4.46 8.58
N VAL A 73 -1.36 3.24 9.02
CA VAL A 73 -1.91 2.04 8.41
C VAL A 73 -2.82 1.31 9.37
N VAL A 74 -3.95 0.82 8.85
CA VAL A 74 -4.82 -0.13 9.52
C VAL A 74 -4.79 -1.43 8.71
N VAL A 75 -4.57 -2.55 9.39
CA VAL A 75 -4.51 -3.87 8.75
C VAL A 75 -5.89 -4.52 8.82
N HIS A 76 -6.43 -4.86 7.65
CA HIS A 76 -7.72 -5.55 7.54
C HIS A 76 -7.49 -6.99 7.07
N HIS A 77 -7.89 -7.94 7.88
CA HIS A 77 -7.77 -9.37 7.55
C HIS A 77 -8.94 -9.84 6.70
N ASP A 78 -10.08 -9.17 6.73
CA ASP A 78 -11.27 -9.52 5.95
C ASP A 78 -11.32 -8.71 4.66
N ILE A 79 -10.62 -9.18 3.63
CA ILE A 79 -10.61 -8.52 2.32
C ILE A 79 -11.99 -8.51 1.69
N ALA A 80 -12.78 -9.57 1.90
CA ALA A 80 -14.12 -9.68 1.30
C ALA A 80 -15.05 -8.58 1.78
N GLY A 81 -14.75 -7.93 2.90
CA GLY A 81 -15.47 -6.76 3.40
C GLY A 81 -15.24 -5.48 2.59
N PHE A 82 -14.32 -5.51 1.62
CA PHE A 82 -13.95 -4.33 0.82
C PHE A 82 -14.08 -4.61 -0.68
N PRO A 83 -15.30 -4.93 -1.17
CA PRO A 83 -15.48 -5.35 -2.57
C PRO A 83 -15.08 -4.25 -3.57
N ASP A 84 -15.26 -2.98 -3.22
CA ASP A 84 -14.88 -1.87 -4.11
C ASP A 84 -13.37 -1.81 -4.30
N VAL A 85 -12.61 -2.04 -3.24
CA VAL A 85 -11.14 -2.06 -3.29
C VAL A 85 -10.67 -3.26 -4.11
N VAL A 86 -11.25 -4.43 -3.88
CA VAL A 86 -10.95 -5.64 -4.68
C VAL A 86 -11.16 -5.37 -6.15
N SER A 87 -12.29 -4.72 -6.50
CA SER A 87 -12.62 -4.38 -7.88
C SER A 87 -11.59 -3.41 -8.49
N LEU A 88 -11.15 -2.41 -7.72
CA LEU A 88 -10.13 -1.45 -8.20
C LEU A 88 -8.80 -2.12 -8.52
N PHE A 89 -8.39 -3.09 -7.70
CA PHE A 89 -7.18 -3.86 -7.98
C PHE A 89 -7.33 -4.70 -9.25
N MET A 90 -8.49 -5.33 -9.46
CA MET A 90 -8.74 -6.10 -10.68
C MET A 90 -8.69 -5.22 -11.92
N GLN A 91 -9.22 -4.01 -11.83
CA GLN A 91 -9.21 -3.06 -12.96
C GLN A 91 -7.80 -2.56 -13.26
N LYS A 92 -7.03 -2.23 -12.24
CA LYS A 92 -5.69 -1.66 -12.41
C LYS A 92 -4.65 -2.70 -12.83
N TYR A 93 -4.76 -3.92 -12.32
CA TYR A 93 -3.73 -4.97 -12.47
C TYR A 93 -4.25 -6.18 -13.24
N ASP A 94 -5.01 -5.93 -14.29
CA ASP A 94 -5.34 -6.91 -15.33
C ASP A 94 -6.07 -8.14 -14.79
N GLY A 95 -7.06 -7.94 -13.93
CA GLY A 95 -7.88 -9.01 -13.39
C GLY A 95 -7.30 -9.72 -12.17
N TRP A 96 -6.25 -9.16 -11.57
CA TRP A 96 -5.68 -9.74 -10.34
C TRP A 96 -6.70 -9.76 -9.21
N ASN A 97 -7.02 -10.97 -8.73
CA ASN A 97 -8.02 -11.16 -7.69
C ASN A 97 -7.35 -11.35 -6.33
N LEU A 98 -7.50 -10.39 -5.42
CA LEU A 98 -6.93 -10.42 -4.08
C LEU A 98 -7.46 -11.57 -3.24
N LEU A 99 -8.66 -12.08 -3.55
CA LEU A 99 -9.29 -13.16 -2.79
C LEU A 99 -8.73 -14.53 -3.16
N ASP A 100 -7.95 -14.63 -4.24
CA ASP A 100 -7.34 -15.88 -4.67
C ASP A 100 -6.09 -16.16 -3.84
N ALA A 101 -6.19 -17.10 -2.92
CA ALA A 101 -5.11 -17.46 -1.98
C ALA A 101 -4.23 -18.60 -2.49
N THR A 102 -4.37 -19.01 -3.76
CA THR A 102 -3.68 -20.22 -4.26
C THR A 102 -2.19 -20.00 -4.54
N VAL A 103 -1.76 -18.76 -4.72
CA VAL A 103 -0.37 -18.46 -5.09
C VAL A 103 0.49 -18.22 -3.85
N ASP A 104 0.13 -17.24 -3.02
CA ASP A 104 0.97 -16.82 -1.90
C ASP A 104 0.20 -16.83 -0.57
N GLY A 105 -0.90 -17.58 -0.52
CA GLY A 105 -1.74 -17.73 0.66
C GLY A 105 -2.67 -16.55 0.89
N ALA A 106 -3.26 -16.52 2.08
CA ALA A 106 -4.22 -15.47 2.44
C ALA A 106 -3.55 -14.11 2.46
N ARG A 107 -4.27 -13.09 1.97
CA ARG A 107 -3.80 -11.71 1.96
C ARG A 107 -4.57 -10.87 2.96
N VAL A 108 -3.96 -9.74 3.32
CA VAL A 108 -4.60 -8.68 4.09
C VAL A 108 -4.59 -7.41 3.25
N LEU A 109 -5.48 -6.48 3.60
CA LEU A 109 -5.46 -5.12 3.06
C LEU A 109 -4.81 -4.20 4.08
N LEU A 110 -3.89 -3.38 3.60
CA LEU A 110 -3.32 -2.28 4.37
C LEU A 110 -4.04 -1.01 3.91
N GLU A 111 -4.82 -0.45 4.80
CA GLU A 111 -5.48 0.84 4.58
C GLU A 111 -4.57 1.94 5.10
N ILE A 112 -4.03 2.77 4.20
CA ILE A 112 -3.07 3.80 4.55
C ILE A 112 -3.72 5.16 4.36
N SER A 113 -3.97 5.84 5.48
CA SER A 113 -4.50 7.20 5.48
C SER A 113 -3.33 8.16 5.37
N ILE A 114 -3.32 8.99 4.32
CA ILE A 114 -2.27 9.97 4.13
C ILE A 114 -2.44 11.09 5.15
N GLU A 115 -1.42 11.31 5.95
CA GLU A 115 -1.40 12.36 6.95
C GLU A 115 -0.82 13.65 6.39
N ARG A 116 0.27 13.54 5.61
CA ARG A 116 0.88 14.70 4.97
C ARG A 116 1.71 14.28 3.77
N TRP A 117 1.75 15.15 2.76
CA TRP A 117 2.65 15.03 1.63
C TRP A 117 3.93 15.79 1.93
N LEU A 118 5.07 15.11 1.77
CA LEU A 118 6.40 15.72 1.95
C LEU A 118 6.89 16.32 0.65
N LEU A 119 6.62 15.63 -0.46
CA LEU A 119 6.93 16.07 -1.82
C LEU A 119 5.76 15.77 -2.72
N GLY A 120 5.53 16.59 -3.74
CA GLY A 120 4.42 16.44 -4.65
C GLY A 120 3.09 16.63 -3.93
N GLY A 121 2.10 15.83 -4.31
CA GLY A 121 0.76 15.85 -3.74
C GLY A 121 -0.09 14.79 -4.42
N PRO A 122 -1.39 14.76 -4.13
CA PRO A 122 -2.29 13.80 -4.75
C PRO A 122 -2.47 14.01 -6.24
#